data_d5a243164b23c3c90d94ec4b5a2a44a9
#
_entry.id   d5a243164b23c3c90d94ec4b5a2a44a9
#
_cell.length_a   1.000
_cell.length_b   1.000
_cell.length_c   1.000
_cell.angle_alpha   90.00
_cell.angle_beta   90.00
_cell.angle_gamma   90.00
#
_symmetry.space_group_name_H-M   'P 1'
#
loop_
_entity.id
_entity.type
_entity.pdbx_description
1 polymer ?
#
loop_
_entity_poly.entity_id
_entity_poly.type
_entity_poly.pdbx_seq_one_letter_code
_entity_poly.pdbx_strand_id
1 'polypeptide(L)'
;GFSGDTSSLYLIGCTWHRDGRWNMTQYFADGPEAERQALTEFFEMLKHYRVLVHFNGDGFDIPYLLKRCAHHKLNYSFDGLVSLDIYKKIRPLKKLLGLDSLKQKAIERFLGVDRTDVFSGGELIEVYKEYLRSRDDRLFHLLILHNEDDLKGMPCILPILNYPDLLEGPLSLAGHSRASLRDIFGREAPMLERHYTASRKEPPPWTVSTR
;
A
#
# COMPACT_ATOMS: atom_id res chain seq x y z
N GLY A 1 6.58 3.87 -18.57
CA GLY A 1 5.37 3.07 -18.61
C GLY A 1 5.71 1.60 -18.54
N PHE A 2 5.19 0.91 -17.55
CA PHE A 2 5.35 -0.57 -17.45
C PHE A 2 4.57 -1.21 -18.60
N SER A 3 5.26 -1.85 -19.52
CA SER A 3 4.66 -2.76 -20.48
C SER A 3 4.24 -4.02 -19.72
N GLY A 4 2.94 -4.14 -19.40
CA GLY A 4 2.43 -5.23 -18.58
C GLY A 4 2.51 -6.64 -19.19
N ASP A 5 3.11 -6.78 -20.36
CA ASP A 5 3.32 -8.07 -21.01
C ASP A 5 4.65 -8.74 -20.60
N THR A 6 5.56 -7.98 -20.02
CA THR A 6 6.91 -8.45 -19.63
C THR A 6 7.21 -8.35 -18.14
N SER A 7 6.37 -7.67 -17.35
CA SER A 7 6.59 -7.52 -15.91
C SER A 7 5.73 -8.49 -15.11
N SER A 8 6.35 -9.26 -14.22
CA SER A 8 5.65 -10.12 -13.27
C SER A 8 5.25 -9.34 -12.03
N LEU A 9 4.12 -9.67 -11.46
CA LEU A 9 3.73 -9.22 -10.13
C LEU A 9 4.46 -10.08 -9.09
N TYR A 10 5.22 -9.45 -8.21
CA TYR A 10 5.96 -10.18 -7.19
C TYR A 10 5.39 -10.03 -5.79
N LEU A 11 4.60 -8.99 -5.55
CA LEU A 11 4.08 -8.71 -4.21
C LEU A 11 2.76 -7.93 -4.30
N ILE A 12 1.75 -8.41 -3.58
CA ILE A 12 0.53 -7.66 -3.25
C ILE A 12 0.48 -7.52 -1.75
N GLY A 13 0.38 -6.28 -1.27
CA GLY A 13 0.19 -6.01 0.14
C GLY A 13 -1.13 -5.33 0.42
N CYS A 14 -1.77 -5.69 1.51
CA CYS A 14 -2.96 -5.01 1.98
C CYS A 14 -3.02 -4.96 3.51
N THR A 15 -3.65 -3.93 4.04
CA THR A 15 -4.04 -3.82 5.45
C THR A 15 -5.55 -3.84 5.56
N TRP A 16 -6.03 -4.44 6.62
CA TRP A 16 -7.46 -4.54 6.91
C TRP A 16 -7.72 -4.48 8.41
N HIS A 17 -8.88 -3.94 8.77
CA HIS A 17 -9.25 -3.75 10.17
C HIS A 17 -10.29 -4.78 10.58
N ARG A 18 -10.06 -5.47 11.69
CA ARG A 18 -10.98 -6.43 12.27
C ARG A 18 -10.81 -6.47 13.78
N ASP A 19 -11.93 -6.54 14.51
CA ASP A 19 -11.96 -6.70 15.97
C ASP A 19 -11.10 -5.67 16.72
N GLY A 20 -11.12 -4.41 16.26
CA GLY A 20 -10.37 -3.31 16.85
C GLY A 20 -8.88 -3.30 16.51
N ARG A 21 -8.41 -4.17 15.63
CA ARG A 21 -7.00 -4.31 15.24
C ARG A 21 -6.79 -4.13 13.75
N TRP A 22 -5.65 -3.55 13.40
CA TRP A 22 -5.14 -3.55 12.05
C TRP A 22 -4.33 -4.81 11.79
N ASN A 23 -4.57 -5.41 10.67
CA ASN A 23 -3.85 -6.58 10.18
C ASN A 23 -3.19 -6.24 8.86
N MET A 24 -2.12 -6.95 8.53
CA MET A 24 -1.41 -6.83 7.27
C MET A 24 -1.26 -8.20 6.65
N THR A 25 -1.54 -8.30 5.37
CA THR A 25 -1.28 -9.50 4.57
C THR A 25 -0.42 -9.13 3.38
N GLN A 26 0.60 -9.92 3.11
CA GLN A 26 1.48 -9.78 1.97
C GLN A 26 1.53 -11.10 1.20
N TYR A 27 1.16 -11.04 -0.07
CA TYR A 27 1.15 -12.17 -1.01
C TYR A 27 2.37 -12.05 -1.90
N PHE A 28 3.41 -12.80 -1.58
CA PHE A 28 4.66 -12.79 -2.34
C PHE A 28 4.68 -13.86 -3.42
N ALA A 29 5.20 -13.53 -4.59
CA ALA A 29 5.32 -14.43 -5.73
C ALA A 29 6.76 -14.47 -6.24
N ASP A 30 7.34 -15.64 -6.35
CA ASP A 30 8.67 -15.91 -6.86
C ASP A 30 8.69 -16.69 -8.18
N GLY A 31 7.57 -16.68 -8.87
CA GLY A 31 7.37 -17.30 -10.15
C GLY A 31 5.92 -17.26 -10.63
N PRO A 32 5.64 -17.70 -11.86
CA PRO A 32 4.30 -17.58 -12.47
C PRO A 32 3.20 -18.32 -11.69
N GLU A 33 3.49 -19.47 -11.12
CA GLU A 33 2.48 -20.22 -10.35
C GLU A 33 2.21 -19.53 -9.01
N ALA A 34 3.24 -19.04 -8.33
CA ALA A 34 3.09 -18.27 -7.10
C ALA A 34 2.35 -16.93 -7.37
N GLU A 35 2.59 -16.29 -8.52
CA GLU A 35 1.86 -15.10 -8.93
C GLU A 35 0.37 -15.39 -9.12
N ARG A 36 0.04 -16.49 -9.80
CA ARG A 36 -1.34 -16.92 -9.98
C ARG A 36 -2.02 -17.19 -8.64
N GLN A 37 -1.33 -17.86 -7.73
CA GLN A 37 -1.82 -18.12 -6.37
C GLN A 37 -2.02 -16.82 -5.59
N ALA A 38 -1.05 -15.92 -5.59
CA ALA A 38 -1.13 -14.62 -4.90
C ALA A 38 -2.33 -13.79 -5.38
N LEU A 39 -2.56 -13.72 -6.69
CA LEU A 39 -3.74 -13.07 -7.27
C LEU A 39 -5.03 -13.73 -6.78
N THR A 40 -5.10 -15.05 -6.82
CA THR A 40 -6.28 -15.81 -6.39
C THR A 40 -6.59 -15.53 -4.92
N GLU A 41 -5.62 -15.67 -4.02
CA GLU A 41 -5.79 -15.47 -2.58
C GLU A 41 -6.20 -14.03 -2.26
N PHE A 42 -5.59 -13.05 -2.93
CA PHE A 42 -5.94 -11.64 -2.77
C PHE A 42 -7.38 -11.36 -3.17
N PHE A 43 -7.82 -11.80 -4.34
CA PHE A 43 -9.20 -11.56 -4.79
C PHE A 43 -10.24 -12.36 -4.00
N GLU A 44 -9.92 -13.58 -3.54
CA GLU A 44 -10.79 -14.31 -2.63
C GLU A 44 -10.95 -13.58 -1.29
N MET A 45 -9.88 -13.01 -0.75
CA MET A 45 -9.94 -12.18 0.44
C MET A 45 -10.78 -10.92 0.21
N LEU A 46 -10.66 -10.26 -0.95
CA LEU A 46 -11.43 -9.05 -1.26
C LEU A 46 -12.95 -9.26 -1.27
N LYS A 47 -13.44 -10.45 -1.53
CA LYS A 47 -14.88 -10.77 -1.50
C LYS A 47 -15.54 -10.52 -0.13
N HIS A 48 -14.75 -10.46 0.92
CA HIS A 48 -15.23 -10.18 2.28
C HIS A 48 -15.36 -8.69 2.60
N TYR A 49 -14.98 -7.81 1.66
CA TYR A 49 -14.96 -6.36 1.85
C TYR A 49 -15.88 -5.67 0.86
N ARG A 50 -16.31 -4.45 1.21
CA ARG A 50 -17.14 -3.60 0.35
C ARG A 50 -16.42 -2.34 -0.11
N VAL A 51 -15.34 -1.98 0.56
CA VAL A 51 -14.61 -0.75 0.30
C VAL A 51 -13.14 -1.10 0.12
N LEU A 52 -12.56 -0.62 -0.96
CA LEU A 52 -11.14 -0.69 -1.25
C LEU A 52 -10.55 0.71 -1.12
N VAL A 53 -9.69 0.91 -0.15
CA VAL A 53 -8.92 2.15 0.02
C VAL A 53 -7.53 1.93 -0.56
N HIS A 54 -7.08 2.87 -1.38
CA HIS A 54 -5.78 2.77 -2.03
C HIS A 54 -5.17 4.15 -2.28
N PHE A 55 -3.93 4.17 -2.69
CA PHE A 55 -3.20 5.39 -3.03
C PHE A 55 -2.82 5.39 -4.50
N ASN A 56 -3.53 6.20 -5.32
CA ASN A 56 -3.36 6.26 -6.79
C ASN A 56 -3.59 4.93 -7.52
N GLY A 57 -4.28 3.99 -6.89
CA GLY A 57 -4.51 2.65 -7.43
C GLY A 57 -5.39 2.63 -8.67
N ASP A 58 -6.33 3.58 -8.81
CA ASP A 58 -7.17 3.70 -10.02
C ASP A 58 -6.33 3.93 -11.28
N GLY A 59 -5.21 4.65 -11.13
CA GLY A 59 -4.32 4.96 -12.25
C GLY A 59 -3.25 3.90 -12.50
N PHE A 60 -2.99 3.01 -11.53
CA PHE A 60 -1.85 2.11 -11.60
C PHE A 60 -2.15 0.69 -11.13
N ASP A 61 -2.39 0.47 -9.84
CA ASP A 61 -2.44 -0.87 -9.26
C ASP A 61 -3.64 -1.68 -9.76
N ILE A 62 -4.82 -1.09 -9.81
CA ILE A 62 -6.05 -1.76 -10.23
C ILE A 62 -5.96 -2.23 -11.69
N PRO A 63 -5.63 -1.37 -12.68
CA PRO A 63 -5.45 -1.83 -14.05
C PRO A 63 -4.35 -2.87 -14.21
N TYR A 64 -3.28 -2.76 -13.42
CA TYR A 64 -2.17 -3.70 -13.46
C TYR A 64 -2.59 -5.08 -12.95
N LEU A 65 -3.26 -5.14 -11.79
CA LEU A 65 -3.78 -6.41 -11.23
C LEU A 65 -4.75 -7.10 -12.19
N LEU A 66 -5.68 -6.36 -12.79
CA LEU A 66 -6.62 -6.92 -13.79
C LEU A 66 -5.88 -7.48 -15.01
N LYS A 67 -4.85 -6.79 -15.47
CA LYS A 67 -4.02 -7.26 -16.58
C LYS A 67 -3.29 -8.56 -16.22
N ARG A 68 -2.77 -8.67 -14.99
CA ARG A 68 -2.13 -9.90 -14.51
C ARG A 68 -3.14 -11.04 -14.33
N CYS A 69 -4.35 -10.73 -13.85
CA CYS A 69 -5.44 -11.71 -13.82
C CYS A 69 -5.74 -12.27 -15.22
N ALA A 70 -5.89 -11.40 -16.22
CA ALA A 70 -6.12 -11.80 -17.60
C ALA A 70 -4.98 -12.69 -18.17
N HIS A 71 -3.71 -12.34 -17.87
CA HIS A 71 -2.54 -13.14 -18.23
C HIS A 71 -2.62 -14.57 -17.69
N HIS A 72 -3.06 -14.71 -16.44
CA HIS A 72 -3.23 -16.03 -15.78
C HIS A 72 -4.59 -16.68 -16.04
N LYS A 73 -5.42 -16.14 -16.94
CA LYS A 73 -6.77 -16.62 -17.25
C LYS A 73 -7.67 -16.68 -16.00
N LEU A 74 -7.49 -15.75 -15.08
CA LEU A 74 -8.33 -15.55 -13.91
C LEU A 74 -9.41 -14.52 -14.23
N ASN A 75 -10.66 -14.81 -13.87
CA ASN A 75 -11.80 -13.93 -14.11
C ASN A 75 -12.18 -13.20 -12.82
N TYR A 76 -11.34 -12.26 -12.39
CA TYR A 76 -11.59 -11.38 -11.25
C TYR A 76 -11.84 -9.94 -11.71
N SER A 77 -12.62 -9.20 -10.93
CA SER A 77 -12.84 -7.76 -11.11
C SER A 77 -12.89 -7.06 -9.77
N PHE A 78 -12.87 -5.73 -9.80
CA PHE A 78 -13.13 -4.89 -8.63
C PHE A 78 -14.59 -4.40 -8.59
N ASP A 79 -15.45 -4.94 -9.46
CA ASP A 79 -16.86 -4.59 -9.50
C ASP A 79 -17.53 -4.91 -8.16
N GLY A 80 -18.41 -4.02 -7.72
CA GLY A 80 -19.07 -4.14 -6.43
C GLY A 80 -18.28 -3.59 -5.25
N LEU A 81 -17.02 -3.20 -5.42
CA LEU A 81 -16.25 -2.49 -4.41
C LEU A 81 -16.37 -0.97 -4.59
N VAL A 82 -16.56 -0.27 -3.49
CA VAL A 82 -16.41 1.20 -3.46
C VAL A 82 -14.91 1.51 -3.43
N SER A 83 -14.42 2.15 -4.48
CA SER A 83 -13.03 2.57 -4.60
C SER A 83 -12.82 3.95 -3.95
N LEU A 84 -11.94 4.03 -2.97
CA LEU A 84 -11.54 5.27 -2.31
C LEU A 84 -10.05 5.55 -2.54
N ASP A 85 -9.78 6.43 -3.49
CA ASP A 85 -8.41 6.84 -3.84
C ASP A 85 -7.97 8.02 -2.97
N ILE A 86 -7.07 7.75 -2.01
CA ILE A 86 -6.52 8.78 -1.11
C ILE A 86 -5.76 9.85 -1.89
N TYR A 87 -5.02 9.47 -2.94
CA TYR A 87 -4.31 10.43 -3.78
C TYR A 87 -5.26 11.48 -4.37
N LYS A 88 -6.41 11.05 -4.87
CA LYS A 88 -7.42 11.96 -5.43
C LYS A 88 -7.99 12.90 -4.36
N LYS A 89 -8.12 12.44 -3.12
CA LYS A 89 -8.59 13.26 -1.98
C LYS A 89 -7.55 14.28 -1.51
N ILE A 90 -6.28 13.91 -1.50
CA ILE A 90 -5.19 14.80 -1.06
C ILE A 90 -4.77 15.79 -2.14
N ARG A 91 -4.90 15.43 -3.40
CA ARG A 91 -4.47 16.25 -4.53
C ARG A 91 -4.96 17.71 -4.47
N PRO A 92 -6.24 18.02 -4.21
CA PRO A 92 -6.71 19.39 -4.05
C PRO A 92 -6.10 20.11 -2.84
N LEU A 93 -5.70 19.36 -1.81
CA LEU A 93 -5.12 19.89 -0.58
C LEU A 93 -3.62 20.21 -0.69
N LYS A 94 -2.96 19.81 -1.78
CA LYS A 94 -1.50 19.93 -1.94
C LYS A 94 -0.97 21.31 -1.57
N LYS A 95 -1.58 22.37 -2.14
CA LYS A 95 -1.15 23.75 -1.94
C LYS A 95 -1.42 24.23 -0.50
N LEU A 96 -2.59 23.91 0.03
CA LEU A 96 -3.00 24.26 1.39
C LEU A 96 -2.07 23.62 2.44
N LEU A 97 -1.77 22.34 2.28
CA LEU A 97 -0.88 21.60 3.18
C LEU A 97 0.61 21.94 2.95
N GLY A 98 0.93 22.68 1.89
CA GLY A 98 2.32 23.02 1.54
C GLY A 98 3.15 21.77 1.23
N LEU A 99 2.54 20.77 0.56
CA LEU A 99 3.24 19.56 0.19
C LEU A 99 4.12 19.78 -1.04
N ASP A 100 5.39 19.43 -0.95
CA ASP A 100 6.32 19.51 -2.08
C ASP A 100 5.96 18.49 -3.16
N SER A 101 5.47 17.33 -2.73
CA SER A 101 5.12 16.21 -3.58
C SER A 101 3.82 15.54 -3.12
N LEU A 102 3.12 14.89 -4.07
CA LEU A 102 1.95 14.04 -3.78
C LEU A 102 2.32 12.56 -3.70
N LYS A 103 3.58 12.20 -3.60
CA LYS A 103 3.99 10.81 -3.32
C LYS A 103 3.58 10.44 -1.89
N GLN A 104 3.20 9.19 -1.67
CA GLN A 104 2.81 8.69 -0.34
C GLN A 104 3.86 9.04 0.73
N LYS A 105 5.14 8.75 0.48
CA LYS A 105 6.27 9.11 1.38
C LYS A 105 6.32 10.60 1.78
N ALA A 106 5.94 11.51 0.89
CA ALA A 106 5.93 12.93 1.20
C ALA A 106 4.79 13.31 2.14
N ILE A 107 3.63 12.66 1.98
CA ILE A 107 2.46 12.87 2.83
C ILE A 107 2.71 12.26 4.20
N GLU A 108 3.25 11.06 4.26
CA GLU A 108 3.66 10.40 5.50
C GLU A 108 4.64 11.27 6.30
N ARG A 109 5.68 11.78 5.64
CA ARG A 109 6.64 12.71 6.28
C ARG A 109 5.96 13.98 6.79
N PHE A 110 5.01 14.52 6.04
CA PHE A 110 4.20 15.66 6.50
C PHE A 110 3.45 15.32 7.80
N LEU A 111 2.94 14.10 7.92
CA LEU A 111 2.23 13.61 9.11
C LEU A 111 3.16 13.17 10.25
N GLY A 112 4.49 13.20 10.05
CA GLY A 112 5.46 12.75 11.04
C GLY A 112 5.63 11.23 11.11
N VAL A 113 5.23 10.51 10.06
CA VAL A 113 5.47 9.07 9.95
C VAL A 113 6.87 8.85 9.40
N ASP A 114 7.72 8.22 10.19
CA ASP A 114 9.06 7.83 9.79
C ASP A 114 9.03 6.51 9.03
N ARG A 115 9.89 6.42 8.01
CA ARG A 115 10.05 5.22 7.19
C ARG A 115 11.45 4.66 7.35
N THR A 116 11.55 3.36 7.31
CA THR A 116 12.82 2.63 7.37
C THR A 116 13.38 2.30 5.99
N ASP A 117 12.53 2.30 4.96
CA ASP A 117 12.94 1.99 3.59
C ASP A 117 13.63 3.19 2.90
N VAL A 118 14.70 2.90 2.14
CA VAL A 118 15.46 3.89 1.38
C VAL A 118 15.28 3.74 -0.15
N PHE A 119 14.66 2.65 -0.58
CA PHE A 119 14.53 2.32 -2.00
C PHE A 119 13.33 3.00 -2.67
N SER A 120 13.48 3.25 -3.96
CA SER A 120 12.37 3.62 -4.85
C SER A 120 11.77 2.37 -5.48
N GLY A 121 10.50 2.43 -5.90
CA GLY A 121 9.84 1.32 -6.57
C GLY A 121 10.55 0.82 -7.84
N GLY A 122 11.30 1.69 -8.54
CA GLY A 122 12.09 1.31 -9.72
C GLY A 122 13.29 0.42 -9.36
N GLU A 123 13.97 0.73 -8.26
CA GLU A 123 15.11 -0.06 -7.78
C GLU A 123 14.68 -1.44 -7.30
N LEU A 124 13.48 -1.56 -6.75
CA LEU A 124 12.96 -2.84 -6.27
C LEU A 124 12.70 -3.87 -7.38
N ILE A 125 12.47 -3.42 -8.61
CA ILE A 125 12.37 -4.34 -9.76
C ILE A 125 13.70 -5.06 -9.98
N GLU A 126 14.80 -4.35 -9.88
CA GLU A 126 16.14 -4.97 -10.04
C GLU A 126 16.48 -5.85 -8.83
N VAL A 127 16.08 -5.44 -7.62
CA VAL A 127 16.20 -6.27 -6.41
C VAL A 127 15.41 -7.58 -6.59
N TYR A 128 14.19 -7.52 -7.12
CA TYR A 128 13.40 -8.73 -7.37
C TYR A 128 14.04 -9.66 -8.42
N LYS A 129 14.53 -9.12 -9.53
CA LYS A 129 15.25 -9.91 -10.54
C LYS A 129 16.46 -10.60 -9.95
N GLU A 130 17.24 -9.88 -9.15
CA GLU A 130 18.40 -10.45 -8.47
C GLU A 130 18.00 -11.52 -7.45
N TYR A 131 16.92 -11.30 -6.70
CA TYR A 131 16.34 -12.32 -5.82
C TYR A 131 15.98 -13.61 -6.58
N LEU A 132 15.32 -13.48 -7.73
CA LEU A 132 14.96 -14.67 -8.53
C LEU A 132 16.18 -15.47 -8.96
N ARG A 133 17.31 -14.80 -9.21
CA ARG A 133 18.56 -15.41 -9.63
C ARG A 133 19.35 -16.03 -8.47
N SER A 134 19.48 -15.30 -7.39
CA SER A 134 20.36 -15.66 -6.25
C SER A 134 19.65 -16.41 -5.14
N ARG A 135 18.33 -16.21 -5.00
CA ARG A 135 17.52 -16.67 -3.87
C ARG A 135 18.03 -16.15 -2.52
N ASP A 136 18.72 -15.01 -2.53
CA ASP A 136 19.25 -14.39 -1.32
C ASP A 136 18.09 -13.84 -0.45
N ASP A 137 17.99 -14.36 0.77
CA ASP A 137 16.97 -13.98 1.74
C ASP A 137 17.02 -12.50 2.12
N ARG A 138 18.17 -11.86 2.03
CA ARG A 138 18.31 -10.41 2.30
C ARG A 138 17.55 -9.59 1.28
N LEU A 139 17.58 -9.99 0.01
CA LEU A 139 16.83 -9.32 -1.06
C LEU A 139 15.33 -9.52 -0.90
N PHE A 140 14.90 -10.73 -0.55
CA PHE A 140 13.52 -10.99 -0.19
C PHE A 140 13.06 -10.06 0.94
N HIS A 141 13.87 -9.94 1.99
CA HIS A 141 13.55 -9.10 3.13
C HIS A 141 13.40 -7.62 2.76
N LEU A 142 14.26 -7.10 1.88
CA LEU A 142 14.15 -5.74 1.37
C LEU A 142 12.81 -5.50 0.63
N LEU A 143 12.38 -6.46 -0.20
CA LEU A 143 11.11 -6.37 -0.92
C LEU A 143 9.92 -6.33 0.04
N ILE A 144 9.93 -7.19 1.05
CA ILE A 144 8.87 -7.27 2.07
C ILE A 144 8.81 -6.00 2.90
N LEU A 145 9.95 -5.51 3.40
CA LEU A 145 10.02 -4.31 4.24
C LEU A 145 9.54 -3.05 3.53
N HIS A 146 9.91 -2.88 2.26
CA HIS A 146 9.44 -1.72 1.50
C HIS A 146 7.91 -1.69 1.40
N ASN A 147 7.31 -2.82 1.05
CA ASN A 147 5.85 -2.92 0.96
C ASN A 147 5.20 -2.77 2.36
N GLU A 148 5.84 -3.30 3.41
CA GLU A 148 5.37 -3.13 4.78
C GLU A 148 5.31 -1.65 5.17
N ASP A 149 6.33 -0.86 4.85
CA ASP A 149 6.34 0.57 5.13
C ASP A 149 5.23 1.32 4.37
N ASP A 150 4.97 0.97 3.09
CA ASP A 150 3.84 1.52 2.34
C ASP A 150 2.50 1.17 3.02
N LEU A 151 2.35 -0.06 3.47
CA LEU A 151 1.13 -0.53 4.12
C LEU A 151 0.91 0.07 5.51
N LYS A 152 1.96 0.30 6.29
CA LYS A 152 1.88 0.99 7.60
C LYS A 152 1.48 2.45 7.45
N GLY A 153 1.95 3.10 6.40
CA GLY A 153 1.62 4.49 6.12
C GLY A 153 0.16 4.71 5.77
N MET A 154 -0.49 3.75 5.11
CA MET A 154 -1.87 3.88 4.66
C MET A 154 -2.88 4.20 5.78
N PRO A 155 -2.96 3.44 6.90
CA PRO A 155 -3.84 3.78 8.01
C PRO A 155 -3.59 5.17 8.61
N CYS A 156 -2.35 5.63 8.61
CA CYS A 156 -2.00 6.95 9.11
C CYS A 156 -2.56 8.10 8.25
N ILE A 157 -2.77 7.85 6.96
CA ILE A 157 -3.29 8.84 6.02
C ILE A 157 -4.83 8.80 5.97
N LEU A 158 -5.47 7.70 6.39
CA LEU A 158 -6.93 7.52 6.33
C LEU A 158 -7.76 8.68 6.92
N PRO A 159 -7.38 9.35 8.02
CA PRO A 159 -8.14 10.46 8.57
C PRO A 159 -8.46 11.56 7.56
N ILE A 160 -7.64 11.72 6.51
CA ILE A 160 -7.89 12.70 5.44
C ILE A 160 -9.22 12.41 4.71
N LEU A 161 -9.65 11.16 4.63
CA LEU A 161 -10.93 10.79 4.01
C LEU A 161 -12.16 11.30 4.79
N ASN A 162 -11.99 11.56 6.08
CA ASN A 162 -13.08 12.02 6.94
C ASN A 162 -13.31 13.54 6.87
N TYR A 163 -12.48 14.29 6.12
CA TYR A 163 -12.52 15.75 6.10
C TYR A 163 -12.75 16.36 4.70
N PRO A 164 -13.53 15.74 3.79
CA PRO A 164 -13.77 16.33 2.49
C PRO A 164 -14.49 17.70 2.62
N ASP A 165 -15.33 17.87 3.65
CA ASP A 165 -16.14 19.06 3.87
C ASP A 165 -15.38 20.20 4.59
N LEU A 166 -14.18 19.93 5.14
CA LEU A 166 -13.35 20.97 5.77
C LEU A 166 -12.86 22.05 4.79
N LEU A 167 -12.94 21.77 3.48
CA LEU A 167 -12.60 22.76 2.45
C LEU A 167 -13.74 23.78 2.21
N GLU A 168 -14.97 23.37 2.47
CA GLU A 168 -16.19 24.14 2.12
C GLU A 168 -17.02 24.56 3.33
N GLY A 169 -16.76 23.97 4.52
CA GLY A 169 -17.53 24.21 5.74
C GLY A 169 -17.02 25.34 6.61
N PRO A 170 -17.77 25.65 7.69
CA PRO A 170 -17.38 26.70 8.66
C PRO A 170 -16.07 26.40 9.40
N LEU A 171 -15.58 25.17 9.34
CA LEU A 171 -14.27 24.75 9.85
C LEU A 171 -13.23 24.65 8.73
N SER A 172 -13.33 25.51 7.71
CA SER A 172 -12.35 25.55 6.62
C SER A 172 -10.91 25.42 7.14
N LEU A 173 -10.12 24.60 6.47
CA LEU A 173 -8.67 24.49 6.75
C LEU A 173 -7.91 25.80 6.46
N ALA A 174 -8.57 26.75 5.78
CA ALA A 174 -8.02 28.08 5.56
C ALA A 174 -7.77 28.76 6.90
N GLY A 175 -6.55 29.21 7.15
CA GLY A 175 -6.15 29.85 8.41
C GLY A 175 -5.50 28.91 9.43
N HIS A 176 -5.53 27.60 9.24
CA HIS A 176 -4.75 26.70 10.07
C HIS A 176 -3.25 26.76 9.75
N SER A 177 -2.44 26.72 10.78
CA SER A 177 -0.99 26.56 10.60
C SER A 177 -0.66 25.15 10.11
N ARG A 178 0.51 24.99 9.47
CA ARG A 178 1.00 23.69 9.05
C ARG A 178 1.12 22.70 10.22
N ALA A 179 1.50 23.19 11.39
CA ALA A 179 1.58 22.37 12.61
C ALA A 179 0.20 21.90 13.06
N SER A 180 -0.80 22.80 13.11
CA SER A 180 -2.17 22.41 13.51
C SER A 180 -2.83 21.45 12.52
N LEU A 181 -2.52 21.55 11.22
CA LEU A 181 -3.00 20.58 10.23
C LEU A 181 -2.38 19.19 10.45
N ARG A 182 -1.09 19.14 10.84
CA ARG A 182 -0.46 17.86 11.23
C ARG A 182 -1.14 17.22 12.43
N ASP A 183 -1.48 18.01 13.44
CA ASP A 183 -2.19 17.52 14.64
C ASP A 183 -3.59 17.00 14.31
N ILE A 184 -4.28 17.61 13.34
CA ILE A 184 -5.59 17.17 12.88
C ILE A 184 -5.50 15.82 12.13
N PHE A 185 -4.52 15.65 11.24
CA PHE A 185 -4.38 14.48 10.38
C PHE A 185 -3.38 13.44 10.91
N GLY A 186 -2.39 13.89 11.70
CA GLY A 186 -1.33 13.03 12.21
C GLY A 186 -1.88 12.04 13.25
N ARG A 187 -1.43 10.80 13.14
CA ARG A 187 -1.67 9.76 14.11
C ARG A 187 -0.46 8.84 14.14
N GLU A 188 -0.22 8.22 15.28
CA GLU A 188 0.76 7.15 15.38
C GLU A 188 0.37 5.98 14.47
N ALA A 189 1.36 5.38 13.85
CA ALA A 189 1.14 4.20 13.04
C ALA A 189 0.55 3.08 13.93
N PRO A 190 -0.60 2.52 13.58
CA PRO A 190 -1.20 1.47 14.36
C PRO A 190 -0.32 0.23 14.39
N MET A 191 -0.36 -0.53 15.50
CA MET A 191 0.26 -1.85 15.56
C MET A 191 -0.43 -2.77 14.55
N LEU A 192 0.36 -3.44 13.74
CA LEU A 192 -0.11 -4.34 12.71
C LEU A 192 0.28 -5.79 13.04
N GLU A 193 -0.71 -6.68 13.00
CA GLU A 193 -0.44 -8.11 12.93
C GLU A 193 -0.05 -8.48 11.50
N ARG A 194 0.97 -9.33 11.37
CA ARG A 194 1.51 -9.73 10.07
C ARG A 194 1.08 -11.13 9.72
N HIS A 195 0.60 -11.30 8.50
CA HIS A 195 0.28 -12.59 7.94
C HIS A 195 1.08 -12.77 6.65
N TYR A 196 1.89 -13.81 6.59
CA TYR A 196 2.60 -14.18 5.39
C TYR A 196 1.88 -15.33 4.72
N THR A 197 1.48 -15.12 3.49
CA THR A 197 0.95 -16.14 2.60
C THR A 197 1.87 -16.29 1.40
N ALA A 198 1.55 -17.14 0.48
CA ALA A 198 2.37 -17.48 -0.66
C ALA A 198 3.56 -18.40 -0.32
N SER A 199 4.57 -18.43 -1.17
CA SER A 199 5.62 -19.46 -1.18
C SER A 199 6.43 -19.63 0.13
N ARG A 200 6.26 -18.71 1.10
CA ARG A 200 6.93 -18.81 2.41
C ARG A 200 5.91 -18.73 3.54
N LYS A 201 5.85 -19.78 4.36
CA LYS A 201 4.93 -19.90 5.50
C LYS A 201 5.44 -19.25 6.78
N GLU A 202 6.73 -18.91 6.87
CA GLU A 202 7.33 -18.33 8.07
C GLU A 202 8.16 -17.09 7.74
N PRO A 203 8.08 -16.02 8.57
CA PRO A 203 8.96 -14.88 8.43
C PRO A 203 10.42 -15.29 8.68
N PRO A 204 11.39 -14.61 8.07
CA PRO A 204 12.81 -14.84 8.36
C PRO A 204 13.08 -14.66 9.86
N PRO A 205 14.01 -15.44 10.43
CA PRO A 205 14.27 -15.48 11.88
C PRO A 205 14.72 -14.16 12.52
N TRP A 206 15.07 -13.16 11.71
CA TRP A 206 15.49 -11.82 12.15
C TRP A 206 14.38 -10.76 12.08
N THR A 207 13.16 -11.12 11.78
CA THR A 207 12.05 -10.18 11.96
C THR A 207 11.90 -9.89 13.46
N VAL A 208 12.59 -8.85 13.90
CA VAL A 208 12.48 -8.36 15.28
C VAL A 208 11.03 -7.94 15.47
N SER A 209 10.36 -8.65 16.39
CA SER A 209 9.10 -8.19 16.97
C SER A 209 9.40 -6.86 17.66
N THR A 210 9.13 -5.77 17.00
CA THR A 210 9.00 -4.49 17.71
C THR A 210 7.70 -4.57 18.52
N ARG A 211 7.86 -4.88 19.79
CA ARG A 211 6.84 -4.66 20.81
C ARG A 211 6.64 -3.17 21.00
#